data_ddb6b5697b62fa6dd28bbc2484070cb0
#
_entry.id   ddb6b5697b62fa6dd28bbc2484070cb0
#
_cell.length_a   1.000
_cell.length_b   1.000
_cell.length_c   1.000
_cell.angle_alpha   90.00
_cell.angle_beta   90.00
_cell.angle_gamma   90.00
#
_symmetry.space_group_name_H-M   'P 1'
#
loop_
_entity.id
_entity.type
_entity.pdbx_description
1 polymer ?
#
loop_
_entity_poly.entity_id
_entity_poly.type
_entity_poly.pdbx_seq_one_letter_code
_entity_poly.pdbx_strand_id
1 'polypeptide(L)'
;MGRTYYDHGHYYGRAYRGYGWGGNYYYHYGPSYYYGGGFYGWAYNPWAAPVSWGWGWGGAPWYGYYGYYFNPYPVYASPAFWVTDYLIAANLQAAYEARAAAVAEANSGGGNPAGYNAGDDDSSGGNSAGGGSSAVVLTPEVKQAIADEVKAQIAAEKDAAAASQSASASAQDSDEKVPPALDPNTRTFIVATDLSETLDDGTECTLTSGDVLTRIQDTPDANKSVKVLVSGSQKGDCQSGAQVSVAVDDLQEMHNHFAEQIDEGLGKLAENQGKNGMPASPATTRREVADAKAEPDLTVGADIDKADKDAAVAEADAQQAAADNSQGGDDD
;
A
#
# COMPACT_ATOMS: atom_id res chain seq x y z
N MET A 1 -17.74 -3.17 -7.16
CA MET A 1 -17.92 -2.40 -5.92
C MET A 1 -17.02 -1.18 -5.99
N GLY A 2 -17.54 0.02 -5.71
CA GLY A 2 -16.69 1.21 -5.59
C GLY A 2 -16.32 1.40 -4.12
N ARG A 3 -15.05 1.36 -3.78
CA ARG A 3 -14.61 1.85 -2.48
C ARG A 3 -14.43 3.35 -2.57
N THR A 4 -14.99 4.09 -1.61
CA THR A 4 -14.73 5.51 -1.46
C THR A 4 -13.50 5.64 -0.57
N TYR A 5 -12.47 6.19 -1.13
CA TYR A 5 -11.22 6.46 -0.43
C TYR A 5 -11.13 7.95 -0.10
N TYR A 6 -10.72 8.28 1.13
CA TYR A 6 -10.55 9.66 1.58
C TYR A 6 -9.06 9.97 1.69
N ASP A 7 -8.59 10.90 0.86
CA ASP A 7 -7.20 11.34 0.88
C ASP A 7 -7.14 12.85 0.69
N HIS A 8 -6.33 13.54 1.49
CA HIS A 8 -6.10 14.99 1.40
C HIS A 8 -7.39 15.84 1.33
N GLY A 9 -8.46 15.45 2.05
CA GLY A 9 -9.73 16.17 2.06
C GLY A 9 -10.66 15.87 0.89
N HIS A 10 -10.32 14.92 0.02
CA HIS A 10 -11.13 14.54 -1.14
C HIS A 10 -11.55 13.06 -1.08
N TYR A 11 -12.78 12.79 -1.54
CA TYR A 11 -13.27 11.44 -1.75
C TYR A 11 -12.98 10.99 -3.18
N TYR A 12 -12.28 9.89 -3.32
CA TYR A 12 -12.02 9.24 -4.61
C TYR A 12 -12.86 7.97 -4.71
N GLY A 13 -13.65 7.86 -5.78
CA GLY A 13 -14.32 6.59 -6.14
C GLY A 13 -13.36 5.76 -6.98
N ARG A 14 -12.99 4.57 -6.50
CA ARG A 14 -12.15 3.64 -7.24
C ARG A 14 -12.93 2.37 -7.57
N ALA A 15 -12.70 1.79 -8.74
CA ALA A 15 -13.38 0.59 -9.16
C ALA A 15 -12.63 -0.65 -8.67
N TYR A 16 -13.29 -1.48 -7.87
CA TYR A 16 -12.80 -2.79 -7.47
C TYR A 16 -13.69 -3.85 -8.07
N ARG A 17 -13.08 -4.89 -8.60
CA ARG A 17 -13.79 -6.06 -9.13
C ARG A 17 -13.65 -7.20 -8.15
N GLY A 18 -14.79 -7.78 -7.75
CA GLY A 18 -14.80 -8.92 -6.86
C GLY A 18 -14.68 -10.23 -7.62
N TYR A 19 -14.04 -11.22 -7.01
CA TYR A 19 -13.91 -12.58 -7.52
C TYR A 19 -13.79 -13.59 -6.37
N GLY A 20 -14.20 -14.85 -6.63
CA GLY A 20 -14.06 -15.93 -5.66
C GLY A 20 -12.77 -16.72 -5.86
N TRP A 21 -12.09 -17.08 -4.76
CA TRP A 21 -10.97 -18.01 -4.78
C TRP A 21 -10.84 -18.74 -3.45
N GLY A 22 -10.62 -20.06 -3.49
CA GLY A 22 -10.41 -20.88 -2.30
C GLY A 22 -11.54 -20.77 -1.27
N GLY A 23 -12.77 -20.51 -1.70
CA GLY A 23 -13.95 -20.33 -0.85
C GLY A 23 -14.09 -18.95 -0.20
N ASN A 24 -13.17 -18.01 -0.47
CA ASN A 24 -13.24 -16.62 -0.04
C ASN A 24 -13.55 -15.69 -1.21
N TYR A 25 -13.97 -14.47 -0.88
CA TYR A 25 -14.25 -13.42 -1.84
C TYR A 25 -13.20 -12.33 -1.73
N TYR A 26 -12.54 -12.01 -2.85
CA TYR A 26 -11.47 -11.06 -2.95
C TYR A 26 -11.84 -9.91 -3.88
N TYR A 27 -11.15 -8.82 -3.74
CA TYR A 27 -11.28 -7.67 -4.63
C TYR A 27 -9.92 -7.36 -5.25
N HIS A 28 -9.89 -7.05 -6.54
CA HIS A 28 -8.72 -6.49 -7.19
C HIS A 28 -9.03 -5.11 -7.76
N TYR A 29 -8.05 -4.23 -7.71
CA TYR A 29 -8.13 -2.90 -8.28
C TYR A 29 -8.24 -3.00 -9.80
N GLY A 30 -9.10 -2.16 -10.39
CA GLY A 30 -9.19 -1.96 -11.82
C GLY A 30 -9.17 -0.47 -12.13
N PRO A 31 -8.27 -0.01 -13.01
CA PRO A 31 -8.20 1.40 -13.38
C PRO A 31 -9.53 1.86 -14.01
N SER A 32 -9.93 3.09 -13.72
CA SER A 32 -11.15 3.69 -14.30
C SER A 32 -10.96 4.14 -15.74
N TYR A 33 -9.72 4.23 -16.18
CA TYR A 33 -9.35 4.57 -17.56
C TYR A 33 -8.05 3.89 -17.94
N TYR A 34 -7.82 3.75 -19.24
CA TYR A 34 -6.53 3.34 -19.78
C TYR A 34 -5.95 4.42 -20.69
N TYR A 35 -4.64 4.52 -20.70
CA TYR A 35 -3.92 5.31 -21.70
C TYR A 35 -3.84 4.55 -23.05
N GLY A 36 -3.50 5.25 -24.10
CA GLY A 36 -3.17 4.63 -25.38
C GLY A 36 -1.89 3.79 -25.30
N GLY A 37 -1.80 2.74 -26.13
CA GLY A 37 -0.63 1.83 -26.13
C GLY A 37 0.72 2.55 -26.34
N GLY A 38 0.73 3.69 -27.03
CA GLY A 38 1.94 4.51 -27.20
C GLY A 38 2.45 5.11 -25.87
N PHE A 39 1.54 5.52 -24.98
CA PHE A 39 1.91 6.01 -23.65
C PHE A 39 2.51 4.90 -22.80
N TYR A 40 1.85 3.73 -22.72
CA TYR A 40 2.39 2.59 -21.97
C TYR A 40 3.74 2.12 -22.53
N GLY A 41 3.91 2.11 -23.86
CA GLY A 41 5.20 1.82 -24.48
C GLY A 41 6.29 2.81 -24.07
N TRP A 42 5.96 4.10 -24.00
CA TRP A 42 6.86 5.14 -23.52
C TRP A 42 7.13 5.02 -22.00
N ALA A 43 6.12 4.70 -21.21
CA ALA A 43 6.26 4.52 -19.76
C ALA A 43 7.04 3.26 -19.38
N TYR A 44 7.02 2.24 -20.23
CA TYR A 44 7.74 0.98 -20.01
C TYR A 44 9.21 1.04 -20.43
N ASN A 45 9.52 1.71 -21.53
CA ASN A 45 10.84 1.68 -22.14
C ASN A 45 11.79 2.73 -21.52
N PRO A 46 13.10 2.45 -21.49
CA PRO A 46 14.10 3.44 -21.11
C PRO A 46 14.01 4.71 -22.00
N TRP A 47 14.30 5.86 -21.37
CA TRP A 47 14.43 7.10 -22.10
C TRP A 47 15.74 7.14 -22.90
N ALA A 48 15.76 7.92 -23.99
CA ALA A 48 16.94 8.07 -24.85
C ALA A 48 18.16 8.68 -24.11
N ALA A 49 17.89 9.47 -23.07
CA ALA A 49 18.91 10.01 -22.17
C ALA A 49 18.33 10.06 -20.75
N PRO A 50 19.17 9.83 -19.72
CA PRO A 50 18.75 10.00 -18.33
C PRO A 50 18.33 11.44 -18.03
N VAL A 51 17.34 11.58 -17.15
CA VAL A 51 16.75 12.86 -16.74
C VAL A 51 17.08 13.14 -15.28
N SER A 52 17.53 14.34 -14.98
CA SER A 52 17.58 14.83 -13.60
C SER A 52 16.25 15.45 -13.24
N TRP A 53 15.66 15.00 -12.12
CA TRP A 53 14.38 15.49 -11.65
C TRP A 53 14.47 15.98 -10.22
N GLY A 54 14.01 17.20 -9.98
CA GLY A 54 13.94 17.78 -8.64
C GLY A 54 12.55 17.60 -8.04
N TRP A 55 12.44 16.76 -7.03
CA TRP A 55 11.17 16.48 -6.37
C TRP A 55 10.65 17.61 -5.47
N GLY A 56 11.55 18.49 -5.01
CA GLY A 56 11.19 19.59 -4.11
C GLY A 56 10.89 19.15 -2.66
N TRP A 57 11.19 17.92 -2.29
CA TRP A 57 10.87 17.36 -0.96
C TRP A 57 11.76 17.87 0.17
N GLY A 58 12.90 18.51 -0.13
CA GLY A 58 13.90 18.91 0.88
C GLY A 58 13.38 19.80 2.03
N GLY A 59 12.22 20.45 1.86
CA GLY A 59 11.56 21.23 2.91
C GLY A 59 10.31 20.56 3.49
N ALA A 60 9.94 19.36 3.04
CA ALA A 60 8.75 18.68 3.50
C ALA A 60 9.01 17.96 4.84
N PRO A 61 8.12 18.11 5.86
CA PRO A 61 8.31 17.48 7.17
C PRO A 61 8.47 15.96 7.10
N TRP A 62 7.71 15.28 6.25
CA TRP A 62 7.80 13.84 6.07
C TRP A 62 9.19 13.42 5.56
N TYR A 63 9.79 14.19 4.65
CA TYR A 63 11.12 13.89 4.13
C TYR A 63 12.22 14.17 5.16
N GLY A 64 12.05 15.18 6.00
CA GLY A 64 12.90 15.39 7.17
C GLY A 64 12.88 14.18 8.13
N TYR A 65 11.72 13.56 8.28
CA TYR A 65 11.54 12.40 9.16
C TYR A 65 12.05 11.08 8.55
N TYR A 66 11.78 10.82 7.26
CA TYR A 66 12.12 9.57 6.57
C TYR A 66 13.32 9.67 5.61
N GLY A 67 13.97 10.82 5.49
CA GLY A 67 15.08 11.02 4.55
C GLY A 67 16.32 10.14 4.82
N TYR A 68 16.43 9.56 6.03
CA TYR A 68 17.44 8.55 6.33
C TYR A 68 17.15 7.20 5.69
N TYR A 69 15.87 6.87 5.50
CA TYR A 69 15.41 5.59 4.95
C TYR A 69 15.41 5.59 3.42
N PHE A 70 15.03 6.71 2.82
CA PHE A 70 14.79 6.82 1.38
C PHE A 70 15.57 7.97 0.74
N ASN A 71 16.36 7.63 -0.30
CA ASN A 71 16.99 8.59 -1.19
C ASN A 71 16.50 8.39 -2.62
N PRO A 72 16.02 9.44 -3.32
CA PRO A 72 15.60 9.32 -4.70
C PRO A 72 16.80 9.01 -5.61
N TYR A 73 16.51 8.47 -6.80
CA TYR A 73 17.55 8.31 -7.82
C TYR A 73 18.11 9.67 -8.24
N PRO A 74 19.43 9.81 -8.36
CA PRO A 74 20.04 11.06 -8.79
C PRO A 74 19.71 11.43 -10.24
N VAL A 75 19.43 10.40 -11.07
CA VAL A 75 18.98 10.53 -12.45
C VAL A 75 18.06 9.36 -12.78
N TYR A 76 17.14 9.60 -13.69
CA TYR A 76 16.13 8.64 -14.11
C TYR A 76 16.38 8.19 -15.54
N ALA A 77 16.78 6.94 -15.71
CA ALA A 77 16.99 6.32 -17.02
C ALA A 77 15.68 5.84 -17.66
N SER A 78 14.61 5.68 -16.87
CA SER A 78 13.30 5.23 -17.36
C SER A 78 12.17 5.80 -16.50
N PRO A 79 10.95 5.86 -17.05
CA PRO A 79 9.76 6.22 -16.27
C PRO A 79 9.56 5.33 -15.05
N ALA A 80 9.84 4.04 -15.12
CA ALA A 80 9.65 3.12 -14.01
C ALA A 80 10.45 3.55 -12.77
N PHE A 81 11.69 4.01 -12.91
CA PHE A 81 12.47 4.54 -11.79
C PHE A 81 11.86 5.82 -11.21
N TRP A 82 11.32 6.68 -12.07
CA TRP A 82 10.64 7.89 -11.63
C TRP A 82 9.35 7.56 -10.86
N VAL A 83 8.53 6.64 -11.38
CA VAL A 83 7.32 6.16 -10.70
C VAL A 83 7.67 5.43 -9.41
N THR A 84 8.77 4.67 -9.36
CA THR A 84 9.25 4.02 -8.14
C THR A 84 9.53 5.03 -7.02
N ASP A 85 10.27 6.09 -7.30
CA ASP A 85 10.54 7.12 -6.30
C ASP A 85 9.27 7.89 -5.91
N TYR A 86 8.38 8.17 -6.86
CA TYR A 86 7.06 8.74 -6.57
C TYR A 86 6.28 7.87 -5.58
N LEU A 87 6.20 6.57 -5.84
CA LEU A 87 5.44 5.60 -5.06
C LEU A 87 6.01 5.44 -3.64
N ILE A 88 7.32 5.31 -3.50
CA ILE A 88 7.96 5.23 -2.19
C ILE A 88 7.69 6.52 -1.40
N ALA A 89 7.83 7.69 -2.02
CA ALA A 89 7.57 8.97 -1.38
C ALA A 89 6.10 9.10 -0.95
N ALA A 90 5.14 8.69 -1.77
CA ALA A 90 3.72 8.73 -1.46
C ALA A 90 3.39 7.87 -0.24
N ASN A 91 3.94 6.64 -0.15
CA ASN A 91 3.76 5.76 1.01
C ASN A 91 4.36 6.37 2.29
N LEU A 92 5.58 6.92 2.22
CA LEU A 92 6.22 7.53 3.38
C LEU A 92 5.51 8.80 3.83
N GLN A 93 4.98 9.58 2.90
CA GLN A 93 4.16 10.74 3.22
C GLN A 93 2.86 10.32 3.92
N ALA A 94 2.15 9.34 3.39
CA ALA A 94 0.93 8.80 4.00
C ALA A 94 1.19 8.26 5.42
N ALA A 95 2.28 7.51 5.61
CA ALA A 95 2.69 7.02 6.93
C ALA A 95 3.00 8.16 7.92
N TYR A 96 3.62 9.25 7.45
CA TYR A 96 3.87 10.43 8.27
C TYR A 96 2.56 11.14 8.67
N GLU A 97 1.64 11.30 7.75
CA GLU A 97 0.34 11.94 7.98
C GLU A 97 -0.53 11.12 8.94
N ALA A 98 -0.58 9.80 8.78
CA ALA A 98 -1.28 8.90 9.69
C ALA A 98 -0.73 8.99 11.12
N ARG A 99 0.60 9.02 11.28
CA ARG A 99 1.24 9.23 12.58
C ARG A 99 0.88 10.59 13.18
N ALA A 100 0.91 11.65 12.39
CA ALA A 100 0.56 13.00 12.86
C ALA A 100 -0.90 13.07 13.34
N ALA A 101 -1.82 12.41 12.62
CA ALA A 101 -3.22 12.29 13.00
C ALA A 101 -3.39 11.55 14.34
N ALA A 102 -2.72 10.39 14.49
CA ALA A 102 -2.77 9.61 15.74
C ALA A 102 -2.26 10.41 16.96
N VAL A 103 -1.19 11.20 16.79
CA VAL A 103 -0.69 12.09 17.86
C VAL A 103 -1.68 13.20 18.17
N ALA A 104 -2.34 13.77 17.16
CA ALA A 104 -3.35 14.81 17.36
C ALA A 104 -4.59 14.25 18.11
N GLU A 105 -5.04 13.04 17.80
CA GLU A 105 -6.12 12.37 18.50
C GLU A 105 -5.77 12.10 19.97
N ALA A 106 -4.59 11.57 20.24
CA ALA A 106 -4.10 11.32 21.60
C ALA A 106 -4.06 12.60 22.42
N ASN A 107 -3.71 13.73 21.82
CA ASN A 107 -3.67 15.04 22.50
C ASN A 107 -5.06 15.68 22.69
N SER A 108 -6.04 15.34 21.86
CA SER A 108 -7.41 15.88 21.96
C SER A 108 -8.29 15.11 22.95
N GLY A 109 -7.95 13.88 23.28
CA GLY A 109 -8.72 12.97 24.13
C GLY A 109 -8.60 13.21 25.65
N GLY A 110 -8.14 14.38 26.14
CA GLY A 110 -8.29 14.87 27.54
C GLY A 110 -7.81 13.95 28.67
N GLY A 111 -7.04 12.92 28.41
CA GLY A 111 -6.41 12.06 29.39
C GLY A 111 -4.90 12.19 29.30
N ASN A 112 -4.30 12.76 30.35
CA ASN A 112 -2.86 12.90 30.47
C ASN A 112 -2.16 11.53 30.44
N PRO A 113 -1.59 11.05 29.35
CA PRO A 113 -0.72 9.87 29.40
C PRO A 113 0.63 10.33 29.92
N ALA A 114 0.92 9.94 31.16
CA ALA A 114 2.21 10.16 31.76
C ALA A 114 3.33 9.66 30.83
N GLY A 115 4.14 10.58 30.35
CA GLY A 115 5.51 10.30 30.03
C GLY A 115 5.90 9.98 28.58
N TYR A 116 5.44 10.75 27.59
CA TYR A 116 6.22 10.90 26.37
C TYR A 116 6.68 12.36 26.27
N ASN A 117 7.89 12.62 26.77
CA ASN A 117 8.61 13.85 26.48
C ASN A 117 8.84 13.93 24.98
N ALA A 118 8.06 14.79 24.30
CA ALA A 118 8.51 15.39 23.04
C ALA A 118 9.69 16.29 23.42
N GLY A 119 10.89 15.75 23.37
CA GLY A 119 12.12 16.53 23.50
C GLY A 119 12.20 17.47 22.33
N ASP A 120 12.06 18.76 22.58
CA ASP A 120 12.69 19.81 21.82
C ASP A 120 14.18 19.51 21.77
N ASP A 121 14.69 19.02 20.64
CA ASP A 121 16.11 19.00 20.33
C ASP A 121 16.38 19.99 19.20
N ASP A 122 16.46 21.25 19.62
CA ASP A 122 17.34 22.23 18.99
C ASP A 122 18.70 22.07 19.63
N SER A 123 19.70 21.71 18.87
CA SER A 123 21.13 21.97 19.03
C SER A 123 22.08 20.81 18.75
N SER A 124 22.87 21.00 17.73
CA SER A 124 24.33 20.80 17.68
C SER A 124 24.95 19.51 18.25
N GLY A 125 25.48 18.68 17.34
CA GLY A 125 26.78 18.04 17.51
C GLY A 125 27.00 17.29 18.80
N GLY A 126 26.90 15.96 18.76
CA GLY A 126 27.36 15.14 19.88
C GLY A 126 27.14 13.66 19.64
N ASN A 127 28.19 12.98 19.23
CA ASN A 127 28.33 11.55 19.19
C ASN A 127 27.86 10.93 20.52
N SER A 128 26.76 10.17 20.51
CA SER A 128 26.41 9.29 21.63
C SER A 128 26.03 7.92 21.09
N ALA A 129 26.97 7.01 21.21
CA ALA A 129 26.74 5.57 21.06
C ALA A 129 25.81 5.08 22.17
N GLY A 130 24.66 4.49 21.80
CA GLY A 130 23.75 3.87 22.75
C GLY A 130 22.61 3.14 22.04
N GLY A 131 22.73 1.80 21.87
CA GLY A 131 21.64 0.90 21.49
C GLY A 131 21.32 0.93 19.98
N GLY A 132 22.10 0.19 19.18
CA GLY A 132 21.98 0.19 17.72
C GLY A 132 20.77 -0.53 17.18
N SER A 133 19.67 0.19 16.98
CA SER A 133 18.81 -0.09 15.83
C SER A 133 19.49 0.60 14.66
N SER A 134 20.21 -0.17 13.85
CA SER A 134 20.77 0.33 12.58
C SER A 134 19.58 0.80 11.75
N ALA A 135 19.40 2.11 11.59
CA ALA A 135 18.40 2.65 10.68
C ALA A 135 18.67 2.02 9.29
N VAL A 136 17.77 1.16 8.88
CA VAL A 136 17.93 0.39 7.63
C VAL A 136 17.56 1.32 6.49
N VAL A 137 18.56 1.72 5.73
CA VAL A 137 18.36 2.46 4.48
C VAL A 137 17.77 1.51 3.45
N LEU A 138 16.77 1.96 2.71
CA LEU A 138 16.22 1.20 1.57
C LEU A 138 17.33 0.97 0.54
N THR A 139 17.77 -0.29 0.41
CA THR A 139 18.93 -0.61 -0.41
C THR A 139 18.65 -0.44 -1.91
N PRO A 140 19.67 -0.21 -2.74
CA PRO A 140 19.51 -0.15 -4.19
C PRO A 140 18.83 -1.40 -4.78
N GLU A 141 19.11 -2.58 -4.20
CA GLU A 141 18.53 -3.86 -4.63
C GLU A 141 17.03 -3.90 -4.37
N VAL A 142 16.58 -3.45 -3.19
CA VAL A 142 15.16 -3.36 -2.84
C VAL A 142 14.46 -2.33 -3.73
N LYS A 143 15.06 -1.17 -3.96
CA LYS A 143 14.53 -0.18 -4.91
C LYS A 143 14.42 -0.74 -6.32
N GLN A 144 15.40 -1.53 -6.76
CA GLN A 144 15.36 -2.18 -8.07
C GLN A 144 14.20 -3.20 -8.14
N ALA A 145 13.98 -4.00 -7.08
CA ALA A 145 12.87 -4.94 -7.02
C ALA A 145 11.51 -4.22 -7.13
N ILE A 146 11.35 -3.08 -6.46
CA ILE A 146 10.15 -2.24 -6.60
C ILE A 146 10.02 -1.72 -8.04
N ALA A 147 11.12 -1.27 -8.66
CA ALA A 147 11.10 -0.78 -10.04
C ALA A 147 10.75 -1.88 -11.06
N ASP A 148 11.17 -3.11 -10.80
CA ASP A 148 10.82 -4.25 -11.65
C ASP A 148 9.33 -4.61 -11.50
N GLU A 149 8.77 -4.52 -10.28
CA GLU A 149 7.33 -4.69 -10.04
C GLU A 149 6.51 -3.56 -10.70
N VAL A 150 6.96 -2.30 -10.61
CA VAL A 150 6.35 -1.17 -11.35
C VAL A 150 6.31 -1.45 -12.85
N LYS A 151 7.39 -1.97 -13.41
CA LYS A 151 7.43 -2.34 -14.84
C LYS A 151 6.47 -3.47 -15.17
N ALA A 152 6.38 -4.49 -14.32
CA ALA A 152 5.46 -5.60 -14.51
C ALA A 152 4.01 -5.11 -14.50
N GLN A 153 3.65 -4.22 -13.57
CA GLN A 153 2.32 -3.62 -13.50
C GLN A 153 2.01 -2.75 -14.74
N ILE A 154 2.94 -1.90 -15.18
CA ILE A 154 2.77 -1.10 -16.42
C ILE A 154 2.53 -2.01 -17.64
N ALA A 155 3.23 -3.16 -17.71
CA ALA A 155 3.02 -4.14 -18.78
C ALA A 155 1.62 -4.78 -18.68
N ALA A 156 1.20 -5.18 -17.49
CA ALA A 156 -0.13 -5.74 -17.24
C ALA A 156 -1.25 -4.76 -17.62
N GLU A 157 -1.13 -3.48 -17.26
CA GLU A 157 -2.09 -2.46 -17.65
C GLU A 157 -2.13 -2.22 -19.17
N LYS A 158 -0.97 -2.24 -19.83
CA LYS A 158 -0.91 -2.15 -21.28
C LYS A 158 -1.66 -3.30 -21.96
N ASP A 159 -1.48 -4.53 -21.44
CA ASP A 159 -2.13 -5.73 -22.00
C ASP A 159 -3.64 -5.70 -21.69
N ALA A 160 -4.05 -5.28 -20.50
CA ALA A 160 -5.46 -5.05 -20.13
C ALA A 160 -6.10 -3.96 -21.00
N ALA A 161 -5.38 -2.86 -21.29
CA ALA A 161 -5.83 -1.82 -22.20
C ALA A 161 -6.04 -2.34 -23.63
N ALA A 162 -5.17 -3.22 -24.11
CA ALA A 162 -5.31 -3.85 -25.42
C ALA A 162 -6.50 -4.83 -25.43
N ALA A 163 -6.65 -5.64 -24.39
CA ALA A 163 -7.76 -6.57 -24.23
C ALA A 163 -9.12 -5.84 -24.18
N SER A 164 -9.22 -4.73 -23.46
CA SER A 164 -10.44 -3.91 -23.38
C SER A 164 -10.86 -3.31 -24.74
N GLN A 165 -9.95 -3.20 -25.68
CA GLN A 165 -10.23 -2.76 -27.05
C GLN A 165 -10.78 -3.88 -27.94
N SER A 166 -10.44 -5.13 -27.64
CA SER A 166 -10.81 -6.31 -28.42
C SER A 166 -12.10 -7.00 -27.89
N ALA A 167 -12.46 -6.75 -26.63
CA ALA A 167 -13.62 -7.38 -26.01
C ALA A 167 -14.91 -6.66 -26.41
N SER A 168 -15.51 -7.10 -27.52
CA SER A 168 -16.95 -7.03 -27.67
C SER A 168 -17.56 -7.98 -26.65
N ALA A 169 -18.09 -7.41 -25.56
CA ALA A 169 -19.08 -8.00 -24.65
C ALA A 169 -19.12 -9.54 -24.53
N SER A 170 -18.22 -10.12 -23.76
CA SER A 170 -18.44 -11.40 -23.10
C SER A 170 -17.62 -11.47 -21.82
N ALA A 171 -18.03 -10.69 -20.83
CA ALA A 171 -17.63 -10.91 -19.44
C ALA A 171 -18.47 -12.07 -18.90
N GLN A 172 -18.03 -13.31 -19.12
CA GLN A 172 -18.39 -14.43 -18.27
C GLN A 172 -17.24 -14.63 -17.29
N ASP A 173 -17.44 -14.06 -16.12
CA ASP A 173 -16.61 -14.26 -14.95
C ASP A 173 -17.08 -15.54 -14.27
N SER A 174 -16.46 -16.65 -14.58
CA SER A 174 -16.73 -17.93 -13.94
C SER A 174 -15.55 -18.88 -14.07
N ASP A 175 -14.38 -18.47 -13.60
CA ASP A 175 -13.33 -19.39 -13.23
C ASP A 175 -12.63 -18.84 -12.00
N GLU A 176 -12.35 -19.71 -11.04
CA GLU A 176 -11.65 -19.45 -9.80
C GLU A 176 -10.27 -18.82 -10.12
N LYS A 177 -10.26 -17.50 -10.25
CA LYS A 177 -9.03 -16.75 -10.59
C LYS A 177 -8.15 -16.69 -9.36
N VAL A 178 -6.92 -17.14 -9.50
CA VAL A 178 -5.88 -16.96 -8.48
C VAL A 178 -5.72 -15.45 -8.21
N PRO A 179 -5.66 -15.02 -6.93
CA PRO A 179 -5.41 -13.62 -6.60
C PRO A 179 -4.16 -13.07 -7.30
N PRO A 180 -4.20 -11.86 -7.88
CA PRO A 180 -3.03 -11.21 -8.47
C PRO A 180 -1.81 -11.17 -7.54
N ALA A 181 -2.02 -11.03 -6.24
CA ALA A 181 -0.95 -11.10 -5.24
C ALA A 181 -0.23 -12.46 -5.19
N LEU A 182 -0.83 -13.52 -5.73
CA LEU A 182 -0.22 -14.85 -5.84
C LEU A 182 0.34 -15.15 -7.23
N ASP A 183 0.24 -14.21 -8.19
CA ASP A 183 0.89 -14.38 -9.51
C ASP A 183 2.39 -14.62 -9.32
N PRO A 184 3.00 -15.64 -9.98
CA PRO A 184 4.42 -15.92 -9.85
C PRO A 184 5.35 -14.74 -10.15
N ASN A 185 4.90 -13.79 -10.96
CA ASN A 185 5.65 -12.58 -11.31
C ASN A 185 5.48 -11.44 -10.29
N THR A 186 4.43 -11.48 -9.46
CA THR A 186 4.18 -10.49 -8.40
C THR A 186 4.88 -10.94 -7.11
N ARG A 187 6.03 -10.35 -6.83
CA ARG A 187 6.87 -10.76 -5.70
C ARG A 187 7.08 -9.67 -4.67
N THR A 188 7.05 -8.42 -5.06
CA THR A 188 7.39 -7.27 -4.21
C THR A 188 6.12 -6.55 -3.80
N PHE A 189 5.98 -6.32 -2.50
CA PHE A 189 4.84 -5.63 -1.90
C PHE A 189 5.32 -4.50 -1.01
N ILE A 190 4.55 -3.44 -0.94
CA ILE A 190 4.77 -2.35 0.01
C ILE A 190 3.59 -2.37 0.99
N VAL A 191 3.92 -2.39 2.27
CA VAL A 191 2.92 -2.37 3.34
C VAL A 191 2.17 -1.04 3.30
N ALA A 192 0.85 -1.11 3.15
CA ALA A 192 -0.01 0.06 3.04
C ALA A 192 -0.50 0.55 4.42
N THR A 193 -0.74 -0.39 5.34
CA THR A 193 -1.21 -0.13 6.72
C THR A 193 -0.43 -1.00 7.67
N ASP A 194 -0.28 -0.52 8.93
CA ASP A 194 0.42 -1.29 9.95
C ASP A 194 -0.28 -2.63 10.21
N LEU A 195 0.48 -3.74 10.23
CA LEU A 195 0.01 -5.11 10.42
C LEU A 195 0.85 -5.81 11.49
N SER A 196 0.19 -6.46 12.45
CA SER A 196 0.87 -7.31 13.43
C SER A 196 0.97 -8.73 12.89
N GLU A 197 2.20 -9.23 12.77
CA GLU A 197 2.50 -10.52 12.18
C GLU A 197 3.33 -11.39 13.12
N THR A 198 3.26 -12.70 12.92
CA THR A 198 4.01 -13.66 13.74
C THR A 198 5.22 -14.17 12.95
N LEU A 199 6.38 -14.06 13.56
CA LEU A 199 7.64 -14.63 13.09
C LEU A 199 7.64 -16.17 13.21
N ASP A 200 8.55 -16.82 12.51
CA ASP A 200 8.71 -18.29 12.56
C ASP A 200 9.04 -18.82 13.97
N ASP A 201 9.60 -18.00 14.85
CA ASP A 201 9.92 -18.34 16.25
C ASP A 201 8.75 -18.14 17.22
N GLY A 202 7.59 -17.68 16.73
CA GLY A 202 6.38 -17.41 17.49
C GLY A 202 6.36 -16.04 18.18
N THR A 203 7.35 -15.19 17.96
CA THR A 203 7.31 -13.80 18.41
C THR A 203 6.46 -12.93 17.47
N GLU A 204 5.82 -11.90 18.01
CA GLU A 204 5.06 -10.95 17.22
C GLU A 204 5.92 -9.74 16.87
N CYS A 205 5.73 -9.21 15.67
CA CYS A 205 6.30 -7.95 15.25
C CYS A 205 5.30 -7.18 14.37
N THR A 206 5.47 -5.87 14.25
CA THR A 206 4.60 -5.01 13.46
C THR A 206 5.31 -4.62 12.16
N LEU A 207 4.71 -5.00 11.03
CA LEU A 207 5.01 -4.42 9.73
C LEU A 207 4.39 -3.03 9.68
N THR A 208 5.15 -2.05 9.25
CA THR A 208 4.68 -0.66 9.23
C THR A 208 4.53 -0.15 7.79
N SER A 209 3.58 0.76 7.59
CA SER A 209 3.33 1.37 6.27
C SER A 209 4.63 1.90 5.66
N GLY A 210 4.93 1.47 4.43
CA GLY A 210 6.19 1.75 3.72
C GLY A 210 7.27 0.68 3.86
N ASP A 211 7.10 -0.35 4.71
CA ASP A 211 7.97 -1.51 4.71
C ASP A 211 7.83 -2.29 3.40
N VAL A 212 8.91 -2.94 2.97
CA VAL A 212 8.96 -3.67 1.70
C VAL A 212 9.09 -5.16 1.96
N LEU A 213 8.20 -5.94 1.38
CA LEU A 213 8.13 -7.39 1.51
C LEU A 213 8.45 -8.07 0.18
N THR A 214 9.08 -9.23 0.26
CA THR A 214 9.26 -10.12 -0.90
C THR A 214 8.61 -11.47 -0.61
N ARG A 215 7.62 -11.86 -1.41
CA ARG A 215 6.96 -13.16 -1.30
C ARG A 215 7.94 -14.28 -1.67
N ILE A 216 8.15 -15.22 -0.74
CA ILE A 216 9.07 -16.36 -0.90
C ILE A 216 8.37 -17.70 -1.00
N GLN A 217 7.06 -17.74 -0.75
CA GLN A 217 6.23 -18.94 -0.90
C GLN A 217 5.12 -18.67 -1.94
N ASP A 218 4.95 -19.59 -2.89
CA ASP A 218 3.97 -19.44 -3.97
C ASP A 218 2.60 -20.01 -3.64
N THR A 219 2.56 -21.05 -2.80
CA THR A 219 1.33 -21.74 -2.42
C THR A 219 0.96 -21.40 -0.99
N PRO A 220 -0.23 -20.86 -0.75
CA PRO A 220 -0.72 -20.60 0.60
C PRO A 220 -0.83 -21.87 1.44
N ASP A 221 -0.67 -21.71 2.74
CA ASP A 221 -0.88 -22.75 3.73
C ASP A 221 -2.38 -23.00 4.00
N ALA A 222 -2.69 -23.85 4.99
CA ALA A 222 -4.07 -24.15 5.37
C ALA A 222 -4.84 -22.94 5.94
N ASN A 223 -4.12 -21.94 6.46
CA ASN A 223 -4.67 -20.69 6.98
C ASN A 223 -4.79 -19.59 5.91
N LYS A 224 -4.48 -19.92 4.64
CA LYS A 224 -4.41 -18.99 3.52
C LYS A 224 -3.38 -17.89 3.72
N SER A 225 -2.28 -18.20 4.37
CA SER A 225 -1.12 -17.33 4.53
C SER A 225 0.04 -17.83 3.70
N VAL A 226 0.89 -16.91 3.29
CA VAL A 226 2.14 -17.20 2.58
C VAL A 226 3.31 -16.55 3.31
N LYS A 227 4.49 -17.18 3.20
CA LYS A 227 5.70 -16.61 3.77
C LYS A 227 6.24 -15.49 2.90
N VAL A 228 6.60 -14.41 3.57
CA VAL A 228 7.28 -13.26 2.99
C VAL A 228 8.55 -12.95 3.76
N LEU A 229 9.54 -12.41 3.06
CA LEU A 229 10.76 -11.85 3.61
C LEU A 229 10.59 -10.34 3.76
N VAL A 230 10.87 -9.78 4.92
CA VAL A 230 10.97 -8.33 5.12
C VAL A 230 12.26 -7.85 4.44
N SER A 231 12.12 -7.25 3.27
CA SER A 231 13.26 -6.80 2.45
C SER A 231 13.73 -5.40 2.84
N GLY A 232 12.82 -4.56 3.36
CA GLY A 232 13.12 -3.23 3.88
C GLY A 232 12.16 -2.87 5.01
N SER A 233 12.67 -2.38 6.13
CA SER A 233 11.86 -1.94 7.26
C SER A 233 12.33 -0.59 7.77
N GLN A 234 11.41 0.36 7.89
CA GLN A 234 11.74 1.73 8.30
C GLN A 234 11.84 1.90 9.82
N LYS A 235 11.05 1.15 10.59
CA LYS A 235 11.07 1.22 12.07
C LYS A 235 11.87 0.09 12.71
N GLY A 236 12.08 -1.01 11.98
CA GLY A 236 12.85 -2.15 12.43
C GLY A 236 12.15 -3.02 13.49
N ASP A 237 10.82 -2.91 13.68
CA ASP A 237 10.07 -3.81 14.56
C ASP A 237 10.05 -5.21 13.95
N CYS A 238 9.52 -5.38 12.73
CA CYS A 238 9.88 -6.53 11.91
C CYS A 238 11.19 -6.21 11.19
N GLN A 239 12.29 -6.79 11.65
CA GLN A 239 13.60 -6.47 11.10
C GLN A 239 13.77 -6.93 9.65
N SER A 240 14.55 -6.18 8.87
CA SER A 240 14.93 -6.63 7.52
C SER A 240 15.66 -7.98 7.60
N GLY A 241 15.26 -8.91 6.73
CA GLY A 241 15.71 -10.31 6.75
C GLY A 241 14.81 -11.25 7.57
N ALA A 242 13.86 -10.73 8.35
CA ALA A 242 12.87 -11.54 9.03
C ALA A 242 11.90 -12.20 8.04
N GLN A 243 11.41 -13.39 8.38
CA GLN A 243 10.35 -14.07 7.64
C GLN A 243 9.09 -14.08 8.48
N VAL A 244 8.00 -13.63 7.90
CA VAL A 244 6.68 -13.60 8.51
C VAL A 244 5.65 -14.30 7.61
N SER A 245 4.54 -14.72 8.21
CA SER A 245 3.41 -15.30 7.48
C SER A 245 2.33 -14.24 7.32
N VAL A 246 2.04 -13.84 6.08
CA VAL A 246 1.03 -12.80 5.78
C VAL A 246 -0.17 -13.45 5.11
N ALA A 247 -1.38 -13.05 5.49
CA ALA A 247 -2.60 -13.52 4.87
C ALA A 247 -2.69 -13.08 3.39
N VAL A 248 -3.27 -13.94 2.55
CA VAL A 248 -3.45 -13.63 1.13
C VAL A 248 -4.34 -12.39 0.94
N ASP A 249 -5.30 -12.16 1.85
CA ASP A 249 -6.15 -10.97 1.82
C ASP A 249 -5.33 -9.67 1.99
N ASP A 250 -4.40 -9.67 2.94
CA ASP A 250 -3.54 -8.51 3.21
C ASP A 250 -2.56 -8.27 2.05
N LEU A 251 -1.97 -9.33 1.51
CA LEU A 251 -1.14 -9.21 0.31
C LEU A 251 -1.92 -8.71 -0.91
N GLN A 252 -3.17 -9.14 -1.06
CA GLN A 252 -4.02 -8.66 -2.14
C GLN A 252 -4.36 -7.17 -1.95
N GLU A 253 -4.59 -6.73 -0.72
CA GLU A 253 -4.82 -5.31 -0.44
C GLU A 253 -3.55 -4.46 -0.69
N MET A 254 -2.36 -4.96 -0.29
CA MET A 254 -1.09 -4.32 -0.64
C MET A 254 -0.90 -4.22 -2.16
N HIS A 255 -1.22 -5.29 -2.90
CA HIS A 255 -1.17 -5.29 -4.36
C HIS A 255 -2.14 -4.27 -4.98
N ASN A 256 -3.36 -4.18 -4.45
CA ASN A 256 -4.35 -3.21 -4.88
C ASN A 256 -3.85 -1.78 -4.68
N HIS A 257 -3.34 -1.49 -3.48
CA HIS A 257 -2.79 -0.18 -3.14
C HIS A 257 -1.60 0.18 -4.04
N PHE A 258 -0.71 -0.78 -4.29
CA PHE A 258 0.41 -0.61 -5.20
C PHE A 258 -0.04 -0.26 -6.62
N ALA A 259 -1.03 -0.98 -7.17
CA ALA A 259 -1.59 -0.72 -8.49
C ALA A 259 -2.26 0.67 -8.57
N GLU A 260 -2.99 1.07 -7.53
CA GLU A 260 -3.56 2.41 -7.43
C GLU A 260 -2.51 3.51 -7.48
N GLN A 261 -1.44 3.36 -6.72
CA GLN A 261 -0.35 4.33 -6.68
C GLN A 261 0.42 4.40 -7.99
N ILE A 262 0.55 3.28 -8.71
CA ILE A 262 1.13 3.27 -10.05
C ILE A 262 0.24 4.07 -11.01
N ASP A 263 -1.08 3.88 -10.98
CA ASP A 263 -2.00 4.63 -11.82
C ASP A 263 -1.93 6.14 -11.55
N GLU A 264 -1.84 6.53 -10.28
CA GLU A 264 -1.57 7.93 -9.90
C GLU A 264 -0.20 8.41 -10.41
N GLY A 265 0.85 7.62 -10.21
CA GLY A 265 2.19 7.93 -10.69
C GLY A 265 2.25 8.10 -12.21
N LEU A 266 1.57 7.24 -12.96
CA LEU A 266 1.41 7.38 -14.40
C LEU A 266 0.64 8.65 -14.77
N GLY A 267 -0.37 9.02 -13.98
CA GLY A 267 -1.07 10.29 -14.11
C GLY A 267 -0.15 11.49 -13.96
N LYS A 268 0.66 11.49 -12.89
CA LYS A 268 1.66 12.54 -12.65
C LYS A 268 2.75 12.58 -13.71
N LEU A 269 3.19 11.42 -14.17
CA LEU A 269 4.14 11.29 -15.27
C LEU A 269 3.58 11.90 -16.56
N ALA A 270 2.31 11.64 -16.88
CA ALA A 270 1.63 12.20 -18.03
C ALA A 270 1.47 13.73 -17.95
N GLU A 271 1.22 14.28 -16.75
CA GLU A 271 1.13 15.73 -16.51
C GLU A 271 2.48 16.44 -16.69
N ASN A 272 3.59 15.75 -16.38
CA ASN A 272 4.94 16.33 -16.36
C ASN A 272 5.76 16.05 -17.62
N GLN A 273 5.27 15.26 -18.56
CA GLN A 273 5.95 15.01 -19.83
C GLN A 273 6.29 16.32 -20.56
N GLY A 274 7.44 16.38 -21.16
CA GLY A 274 7.95 17.56 -21.85
C GLY A 274 8.33 18.73 -20.93
N LYS A 275 8.22 18.59 -19.60
CA LYS A 275 8.60 19.61 -18.62
C LYS A 275 9.85 19.19 -17.86
N ASN A 276 10.64 20.16 -17.40
CA ASN A 276 11.80 19.94 -16.52
C ASN A 276 12.79 18.87 -17.04
N GLY A 277 12.94 18.76 -18.36
CA GLY A 277 13.83 17.77 -19.00
C GLY A 277 13.22 16.37 -19.19
N MET A 278 12.00 16.12 -18.72
CA MET A 278 11.30 14.87 -18.96
C MET A 278 10.91 14.76 -20.45
N PRO A 279 11.19 13.64 -21.13
CA PRO A 279 10.80 13.46 -22.52
C PRO A 279 9.29 13.55 -22.72
N ALA A 280 8.87 14.05 -23.88
CA ALA A 280 7.46 14.05 -24.25
C ALA A 280 6.99 12.63 -24.62
N SER A 281 5.78 12.29 -24.22
CA SER A 281 5.11 11.06 -24.62
C SER A 281 4.36 11.24 -25.95
N PRO A 282 4.30 10.20 -26.80
CA PRO A 282 3.60 10.31 -28.09
C PRO A 282 2.07 10.46 -27.97
N ALA A 283 1.44 9.98 -26.90
CA ALA A 283 -0.01 10.11 -26.72
C ALA A 283 -0.41 9.87 -25.26
N THR A 284 -1.13 10.84 -24.68
CA THR A 284 -1.71 10.77 -23.31
C THR A 284 -3.22 10.72 -23.32
N THR A 285 -3.84 10.36 -24.43
CA THR A 285 -5.30 10.23 -24.51
C THR A 285 -5.76 9.12 -23.58
N ARG A 286 -6.65 9.47 -22.65
CA ARG A 286 -7.29 8.53 -21.73
C ARG A 286 -8.55 7.97 -22.36
N ARG A 287 -8.80 6.70 -22.14
CA ARG A 287 -10.07 6.05 -22.47
C ARG A 287 -10.69 5.53 -21.20
N GLU A 288 -11.91 6.01 -20.91
CA GLU A 288 -12.67 5.50 -19.76
C GLU A 288 -13.04 4.02 -19.98
N VAL A 289 -13.01 3.25 -18.92
CA VAL A 289 -13.47 1.87 -18.88
C VAL A 289 -14.97 1.89 -18.66
N ALA A 290 -15.73 1.27 -19.55
CA ALA A 290 -17.20 1.30 -19.54
C ALA A 290 -17.80 0.75 -18.24
N ASP A 291 -17.13 -0.22 -17.61
CA ASP A 291 -17.57 -0.88 -16.38
C ASP A 291 -17.03 -0.21 -15.11
N ALA A 292 -16.30 0.90 -15.24
CA ALA A 292 -15.76 1.64 -14.08
C ALA A 292 -16.84 2.44 -13.32
N LYS A 293 -18.04 2.57 -13.87
CA LYS A 293 -19.19 3.07 -13.12
C LYS A 293 -19.68 1.98 -12.20
N ALA A 294 -19.16 2.00 -10.95
CA ALA A 294 -19.69 1.15 -9.90
C ALA A 294 -21.20 1.42 -9.75
N GLU A 295 -22.03 0.44 -10.01
CA GLU A 295 -23.41 0.50 -9.57
C GLU A 295 -23.40 0.56 -8.04
N PRO A 296 -24.19 1.46 -7.41
CA PRO A 296 -24.26 1.52 -5.97
C PRO A 296 -24.74 0.17 -5.45
N ASP A 297 -23.95 -0.45 -4.60
CA ASP A 297 -24.35 -1.66 -3.91
C ASP A 297 -25.45 -1.29 -2.90
N LEU A 298 -26.69 -1.59 -3.25
CA LEU A 298 -27.87 -1.29 -2.43
C LEU A 298 -27.93 -2.17 -1.17
N THR A 299 -27.08 -3.19 -1.03
CA THR A 299 -27.05 -4.09 0.12
C THR A 299 -26.14 -3.59 1.24
N VAL A 300 -25.19 -2.70 0.96
CA VAL A 300 -24.20 -2.18 1.94
C VAL A 300 -24.87 -1.57 3.17
N GLY A 301 -26.00 -0.85 2.99
CA GLY A 301 -26.77 -0.32 4.12
C GLY A 301 -27.29 -1.42 5.05
N ALA A 302 -27.81 -2.49 4.49
CA ALA A 302 -28.33 -3.62 5.26
C ALA A 302 -27.21 -4.44 5.93
N ASP A 303 -26.06 -4.55 5.29
CA ASP A 303 -24.89 -5.25 5.83
C ASP A 303 -24.24 -4.45 6.96
N ILE A 304 -24.19 -3.12 6.87
CA ILE A 304 -23.75 -2.23 7.95
C ILE A 304 -24.73 -2.33 9.12
N ASP A 305 -26.03 -2.20 8.89
CA ASP A 305 -27.07 -2.33 9.93
C ASP A 305 -27.01 -3.69 10.66
N LYS A 306 -26.64 -4.75 9.91
CA LYS A 306 -26.45 -6.08 10.50
C LYS A 306 -25.17 -6.14 11.34
N ALA A 307 -24.06 -5.61 10.84
CA ALA A 307 -22.79 -5.57 11.57
C ALA A 307 -22.93 -4.76 12.88
N ASP A 308 -23.64 -3.63 12.85
CA ASP A 308 -23.90 -2.82 14.04
C ASP A 308 -24.76 -3.57 15.07
N LYS A 309 -25.74 -4.35 14.61
CA LYS A 309 -26.56 -5.19 15.52
C LYS A 309 -25.76 -6.34 16.12
N ASP A 310 -24.95 -7.01 15.30
CA ASP A 310 -24.09 -8.11 15.76
C ASP A 310 -23.05 -7.59 16.76
N ALA A 311 -22.48 -6.39 16.54
CA ALA A 311 -21.60 -5.72 17.49
C ALA A 311 -22.29 -5.35 18.79
N ALA A 312 -23.51 -4.81 18.73
CA ALA A 312 -24.30 -4.48 19.94
C ALA A 312 -24.66 -5.72 20.78
N VAL A 313 -24.94 -6.85 20.14
CA VAL A 313 -25.18 -8.12 20.83
C VAL A 313 -23.90 -8.61 21.51
N ALA A 314 -22.77 -8.60 20.80
CA ALA A 314 -21.49 -9.01 21.38
C ALA A 314 -21.06 -8.13 22.55
N GLU A 315 -21.34 -6.83 22.49
CA GLU A 315 -21.07 -5.89 23.59
C GLU A 315 -21.96 -6.17 24.80
N ALA A 316 -23.25 -6.46 24.58
CA ALA A 316 -24.19 -6.83 25.65
C ALA A 316 -23.79 -8.14 26.33
N ASP A 317 -23.39 -9.16 25.56
CA ASP A 317 -22.90 -10.43 26.08
C ASP A 317 -21.62 -10.26 26.90
N ALA A 318 -20.70 -9.43 26.43
CA ALA A 318 -19.47 -9.12 27.17
C ALA A 318 -19.74 -8.38 28.48
N GLN A 319 -20.68 -7.43 28.48
CA GLN A 319 -21.11 -6.72 29.71
C GLN A 319 -21.78 -7.66 30.67
N GLN A 320 -22.60 -8.58 30.22
CA GLN A 320 -23.27 -9.58 31.06
C GLN A 320 -22.27 -10.56 31.68
N ALA A 321 -21.30 -11.05 30.89
CA ALA A 321 -20.22 -11.91 31.39
C ALA A 321 -19.33 -11.20 32.43
N ALA A 322 -19.10 -9.91 32.29
CA ALA A 322 -18.36 -9.10 33.25
C ALA A 322 -19.16 -8.89 34.55
N ALA A 323 -20.49 -8.72 34.44
CA ALA A 323 -21.37 -8.58 35.59
C ALA A 323 -21.49 -9.89 36.40
N ASP A 324 -21.61 -11.02 35.73
CA ASP A 324 -21.69 -12.35 36.33
C ASP A 324 -20.38 -12.72 37.06
N ASN A 325 -19.23 -12.31 36.49
CA ASN A 325 -17.93 -12.54 37.12
C ASN A 325 -17.67 -11.64 38.36
N SER A 326 -18.39 -10.51 38.45
CA SER A 326 -18.30 -9.61 39.63
C SER A 326 -19.18 -10.04 40.80
N GLN A 327 -20.16 -10.92 40.63
CA GLN A 327 -21.04 -11.44 41.66
C GLN A 327 -20.57 -12.77 42.29
N GLY A 328 -19.54 -13.40 41.74
CA GLY A 328 -18.97 -14.67 42.24
C GLY A 328 -17.81 -14.54 43.25
N GLY A 329 -17.54 -13.35 43.76
CA GLY A 329 -16.34 -13.05 44.58
C GLY A 329 -16.57 -12.79 46.08
N ASP A 330 -17.77 -13.01 46.63
CA ASP A 330 -18.04 -12.81 48.06
C ASP A 330 -18.64 -14.10 48.69
N ASP A 331 -17.88 -15.18 48.71
CA ASP A 331 -18.11 -16.30 49.63
C ASP A 331 -16.78 -17.08 49.80
N ASP A 332 -15.91 -16.56 50.71
CA ASP A 332 -15.02 -17.35 51.59
C ASP A 332 -14.41 -16.48 52.71
#